data_0afaddebdee8a4a2d14b577a99c447ad
#
_entry.id   0afaddebdee8a4a2d14b577a99c447ad
#
_cell.length_a   1.000
_cell.length_b   1.000
_cell.length_c   1.000
_cell.angle_alpha   90.00
_cell.angle_beta   90.00
_cell.angle_gamma   90.00
#
_symmetry.space_group_name_H-M   'P 1'
#
loop_
_entity.id
_entity.type
_entity.pdbx_description
1 polymer ?
#
loop_
_entity_poly.entity_id
_entity_poly.type
_entity_poly.pdbx_seq_one_letter_code
_entity_poly.pdbx_strand_id
1 'polypeptide(L)'
;EDGLSHMLDVGRFSTGYAALHHTIGFMPETHMLKAFAERYAVTRALVESVLAFSVAHGTRIQGLRNVARQAAAARKSWPVHWQLDFSRPRMTRFKGFKTLYRPSKLGNYQRLCYDRSQPWEDDIACYERCVADITVETPKAYVVPQAWREVIGRLALNKLRVHRLEHDEECQVRTWRITSVLTRATPYEGHMFHDALTLTAQMETCLLRAGDCIVPLEQPRARYAVETLEPQGHDSFFRWGFFNSVLEKKENYSDYVFEDLALEMLEQEPGLAARFELWKAVHPALLADQRAVLDFIFANGQRFNEPGWMRYPVLSLL
;
A
#
# COMPACT_ATOMS: atom_id res chain seq x y z
N GLU A 1 2.20 -5.69 27.74
CA GLU A 1 2.33 -6.34 26.40
C GLU A 1 1.95 -7.80 26.54
N ASP A 2 0.67 -8.05 26.65
CA ASP A 2 0.21 -9.31 27.21
C ASP A 2 -0.59 -10.07 26.16
N GLY A 3 0.10 -10.60 25.14
CA GLY A 3 -0.57 -11.41 24.14
C GLY A 3 0.22 -11.64 22.86
N LEU A 4 -0.41 -12.32 21.93
CA LEU A 4 0.09 -12.54 20.56
C LEU A 4 -0.71 -11.70 19.58
N SER A 5 -0.05 -11.05 18.65
CA SER A 5 -0.68 -10.39 17.51
C SER A 5 -0.32 -11.12 16.22
N HIS A 6 -1.31 -11.35 15.37
CA HIS A 6 -1.09 -11.85 14.03
C HIS A 6 -0.75 -10.72 13.07
N MET A 7 0.14 -10.98 12.13
CA MET A 7 0.39 -10.08 11.02
C MET A 7 -0.71 -10.25 9.97
N LEU A 8 -1.16 -9.14 9.38
CA LEU A 8 -2.06 -9.18 8.24
C LEU A 8 -1.28 -9.61 6.99
N ASP A 9 -1.69 -10.72 6.39
CA ASP A 9 -1.18 -11.17 5.11
C ASP A 9 -1.80 -10.36 3.96
N VAL A 10 -1.13 -9.30 3.59
CA VAL A 10 -1.50 -8.46 2.44
C VAL A 10 -0.96 -9.04 1.13
N GLY A 11 -1.28 -8.41 0.00
CA GLY A 11 -0.99 -8.92 -1.35
C GLY A 11 0.48 -9.25 -1.67
N ARG A 12 1.44 -8.67 -0.91
CA ARG A 12 2.88 -8.99 -1.06
C ARG A 12 3.25 -10.39 -0.55
N PHE A 13 2.46 -10.95 0.34
CA PHE A 13 2.67 -12.30 0.87
C PHE A 13 1.91 -13.34 0.06
N SER A 14 2.44 -14.55 0.01
CA SER A 14 1.89 -15.62 -0.83
C SER A 14 0.43 -15.97 -0.51
N THR A 15 0.06 -15.99 0.77
CA THR A 15 -1.32 -16.26 1.23
C THR A 15 -2.26 -15.10 0.94
N GLY A 16 -1.82 -13.85 1.15
CA GLY A 16 -2.55 -12.65 0.78
C GLY A 16 -2.76 -12.55 -0.73
N TYR A 17 -1.71 -12.80 -1.53
CA TYR A 17 -1.84 -12.85 -2.98
C TYR A 17 -2.82 -13.94 -3.46
N ALA A 18 -2.75 -15.13 -2.88
CA ALA A 18 -3.71 -16.20 -3.17
C ALA A 18 -5.15 -15.76 -2.87
N ALA A 19 -5.36 -15.03 -1.76
CA ALA A 19 -6.67 -14.51 -1.37
C ALA A 19 -7.22 -13.48 -2.36
N LEU A 20 -6.36 -12.63 -2.98
CA LEU A 20 -6.78 -11.71 -4.06
C LEU A 20 -7.37 -12.46 -5.27
N HIS A 21 -6.98 -13.73 -5.44
CA HIS A 21 -7.45 -14.60 -6.52
C HIS A 21 -8.48 -15.64 -6.06
N HIS A 22 -9.10 -15.42 -4.90
CA HIS A 22 -10.08 -16.37 -4.31
C HIS A 22 -9.52 -17.79 -4.20
N THR A 23 -8.27 -17.89 -3.77
CA THR A 23 -7.54 -19.15 -3.60
C THR A 23 -7.14 -19.28 -2.13
N ILE A 24 -7.28 -20.49 -1.59
CA ILE A 24 -6.79 -20.81 -0.26
C ILE A 24 -5.27 -20.99 -0.36
N GLY A 25 -4.53 -20.28 0.46
CA GLY A 25 -3.08 -20.36 0.56
C GLY A 25 -2.66 -20.82 1.96
N PHE A 26 -1.55 -21.53 2.04
CA PHE A 26 -0.88 -21.90 3.29
C PHE A 26 0.58 -21.51 3.20
N MET A 27 1.10 -20.92 4.28
CA MET A 27 2.51 -20.58 4.41
C MET A 27 3.04 -21.22 5.71
N PRO A 28 3.47 -22.50 5.65
CA PRO A 28 4.01 -23.18 6.82
C PRO A 28 5.42 -22.68 7.15
N GLU A 29 5.60 -22.20 8.35
CA GLU A 29 6.91 -21.82 8.86
C GLU A 29 7.35 -22.80 9.95
N THR A 30 8.22 -23.75 9.59
CA THR A 30 8.82 -24.65 10.56
C THR A 30 10.00 -23.97 11.27
N HIS A 31 10.03 -24.09 12.61
CA HIS A 31 11.01 -23.38 13.42
C HIS A 31 12.44 -23.70 13.00
N MET A 32 13.25 -22.67 12.67
CA MET A 32 14.59 -22.79 12.09
C MET A 32 15.59 -23.57 12.98
N LEU A 33 15.40 -23.57 14.30
CA LEU A 33 16.28 -24.27 15.23
C LEU A 33 15.99 -25.77 15.34
N LYS A 34 14.92 -26.29 14.70
CA LYS A 34 14.68 -27.71 14.61
C LYS A 34 15.58 -28.35 13.57
N ALA A 35 15.92 -29.63 13.79
CA ALA A 35 16.69 -30.40 12.82
C ALA A 35 16.00 -30.47 11.46
N PHE A 36 16.77 -30.49 10.37
CA PHE A 36 16.21 -30.51 9.00
C PHE A 36 15.21 -31.65 8.80
N ALA A 37 15.53 -32.87 9.28
CA ALA A 37 14.66 -34.03 9.14
C ALA A 37 13.28 -33.82 9.77
N GLU A 38 13.21 -33.17 10.94
CA GLU A 38 11.94 -32.83 11.60
C GLU A 38 11.15 -31.80 10.78
N ARG A 39 11.82 -30.76 10.29
CA ARG A 39 11.18 -29.74 9.46
C ARG A 39 10.63 -30.32 8.18
N TYR A 40 11.41 -31.19 7.53
CA TYR A 40 10.99 -31.91 6.34
C TYR A 40 9.76 -32.81 6.60
N ALA A 41 9.79 -33.60 7.65
CA ALA A 41 8.70 -34.50 8.00
C ALA A 41 7.38 -33.76 8.24
N VAL A 42 7.42 -32.64 8.99
CA VAL A 42 6.24 -31.80 9.27
C VAL A 42 5.71 -31.16 8.01
N THR A 43 6.59 -30.57 7.18
CA THR A 43 6.18 -29.94 5.91
C THR A 43 5.59 -30.97 4.95
N ARG A 44 6.19 -32.15 4.83
CA ARG A 44 5.66 -33.25 4.02
C ARG A 44 4.25 -33.68 4.50
N ALA A 45 4.08 -33.88 5.80
CA ALA A 45 2.79 -34.26 6.38
C ALA A 45 1.70 -33.21 6.08
N LEU A 46 2.03 -31.91 6.14
CA LEU A 46 1.11 -30.85 5.76
C LEU A 46 0.73 -30.94 4.27
N VAL A 47 1.71 -31.11 3.38
CA VAL A 47 1.45 -31.22 1.93
C VAL A 47 0.56 -32.43 1.64
N GLU A 48 0.85 -33.60 2.22
CA GLU A 48 0.05 -34.82 2.08
C GLU A 48 -1.40 -34.61 2.59
N SER A 49 -1.55 -33.94 3.73
CA SER A 49 -2.87 -33.60 4.30
C SER A 49 -3.65 -32.64 3.40
N VAL A 50 -3.01 -31.59 2.86
CA VAL A 50 -3.64 -30.63 1.93
C VAL A 50 -4.08 -31.34 0.64
N LEU A 51 -3.26 -32.25 0.11
CA LEU A 51 -3.60 -33.03 -1.09
C LEU A 51 -4.80 -33.95 -0.82
N ALA A 52 -4.77 -34.73 0.27
CA ALA A 52 -5.86 -35.60 0.65
C ALA A 52 -7.17 -34.83 0.86
N PHE A 53 -7.12 -33.71 1.56
CA PHE A 53 -8.28 -32.83 1.76
C PHE A 53 -8.80 -32.26 0.44
N SER A 54 -7.90 -31.86 -0.46
CA SER A 54 -8.26 -31.32 -1.77
C SER A 54 -8.93 -32.35 -2.66
N VAL A 55 -8.49 -33.62 -2.61
CA VAL A 55 -9.14 -34.71 -3.32
C VAL A 55 -10.55 -34.94 -2.76
N ALA A 56 -10.70 -35.03 -1.45
CA ALA A 56 -11.99 -35.27 -0.81
C ALA A 56 -13.00 -34.12 -0.99
N HIS A 57 -12.54 -32.90 -1.08
CA HIS A 57 -13.39 -31.69 -1.05
C HIS A 57 -13.27 -30.77 -2.29
N GLY A 58 -12.61 -31.23 -3.35
CA GLY A 58 -12.26 -30.42 -4.52
C GLY A 58 -13.47 -29.75 -5.19
N THR A 59 -14.55 -30.50 -5.39
CA THR A 59 -15.81 -29.97 -5.96
C THR A 59 -16.39 -28.84 -5.10
N ARG A 60 -16.41 -29.01 -3.77
CA ARG A 60 -16.89 -27.99 -2.83
C ARG A 60 -16.00 -26.74 -2.87
N ILE A 61 -14.68 -26.91 -2.85
CA ILE A 61 -13.70 -25.82 -2.96
C ILE A 61 -13.92 -25.03 -4.25
N GLN A 62 -14.06 -25.73 -5.38
CA GLN A 62 -14.30 -25.08 -6.67
C GLN A 62 -15.62 -24.32 -6.69
N GLY A 63 -16.69 -24.89 -6.14
CA GLY A 63 -17.99 -24.22 -6.00
C GLY A 63 -17.88 -22.91 -5.19
N LEU A 64 -17.25 -22.96 -4.01
CA LEU A 64 -17.06 -21.79 -3.16
C LEU A 64 -16.20 -20.71 -3.84
N ARG A 65 -15.14 -21.09 -4.56
CA ARG A 65 -14.33 -20.14 -5.34
C ARG A 65 -15.13 -19.48 -6.46
N ASN A 66 -16.01 -20.19 -7.13
CA ASN A 66 -16.87 -19.63 -8.17
C ASN A 66 -17.87 -18.63 -7.59
N VAL A 67 -18.50 -18.96 -6.46
CA VAL A 67 -19.37 -18.03 -5.73
C VAL A 67 -18.62 -16.75 -5.33
N ALA A 68 -17.41 -16.89 -4.77
CA ALA A 68 -16.59 -15.74 -4.39
C ALA A 68 -16.21 -14.85 -5.58
N ARG A 69 -15.90 -15.43 -6.74
CA ARG A 69 -15.62 -14.69 -7.98
C ARG A 69 -16.83 -13.92 -8.49
N GLN A 70 -18.00 -14.52 -8.45
CA GLN A 70 -19.25 -13.86 -8.84
C GLN A 70 -19.59 -12.72 -7.88
N ALA A 71 -19.47 -12.97 -6.58
CA ALA A 71 -19.67 -11.93 -5.56
C ALA A 71 -18.69 -10.77 -5.73
N ALA A 72 -17.43 -11.03 -6.10
CA ALA A 72 -16.43 -9.99 -6.35
C ALA A 72 -16.84 -9.10 -7.55
N ALA A 73 -17.33 -9.68 -8.63
CA ALA A 73 -17.77 -8.94 -9.82
C ALA A 73 -18.98 -8.03 -9.56
N ALA A 74 -19.81 -8.35 -8.57
CA ALA A 74 -21.03 -7.59 -8.23
C ALA A 74 -20.85 -6.65 -7.03
N ARG A 75 -19.67 -6.63 -6.42
CA ARG A 75 -19.43 -5.92 -5.16
C ARG A 75 -19.41 -4.40 -5.36
N LYS A 76 -20.10 -3.67 -4.45
CA LYS A 76 -20.28 -2.20 -4.53
C LYS A 76 -19.28 -1.41 -3.68
N SER A 77 -18.58 -2.04 -2.76
CA SER A 77 -17.54 -1.40 -1.95
C SER A 77 -16.46 -2.40 -1.53
N TRP A 78 -15.23 -1.92 -1.40
CA TRP A 78 -14.09 -2.74 -1.05
C TRP A 78 -13.31 -2.15 0.11
N PRO A 79 -13.00 -2.93 1.16
CA PRO A 79 -11.96 -2.56 2.08
C PRO A 79 -10.60 -2.66 1.37
N VAL A 80 -9.80 -1.62 1.47
CA VAL A 80 -8.48 -1.53 0.85
C VAL A 80 -7.35 -1.37 1.86
N HIS A 81 -7.69 -0.98 3.08
CA HIS A 81 -6.75 -0.90 4.19
C HIS A 81 -7.37 -1.51 5.45
N TRP A 82 -6.53 -2.14 6.29
CA TRP A 82 -6.95 -2.91 7.44
C TRP A 82 -6.02 -2.66 8.62
N GLN A 83 -6.54 -2.78 9.82
CA GLN A 83 -5.77 -2.74 11.07
C GLN A 83 -6.19 -3.86 12.01
N LEU A 84 -5.31 -4.23 12.94
CA LEU A 84 -5.65 -5.20 13.97
C LEU A 84 -6.68 -4.62 14.95
N ASP A 85 -7.65 -5.42 15.30
CA ASP A 85 -8.65 -5.09 16.33
C ASP A 85 -8.16 -5.56 17.70
N PHE A 86 -7.58 -4.64 18.46
CA PHE A 86 -7.12 -4.90 19.82
C PHE A 86 -8.25 -4.91 20.86
N SER A 87 -9.48 -4.57 20.47
CA SER A 87 -10.63 -4.52 21.40
C SER A 87 -11.25 -5.89 21.70
N ARG A 88 -10.96 -6.90 20.87
CA ARG A 88 -11.61 -8.22 20.93
C ARG A 88 -10.62 -9.36 20.76
N PRO A 89 -9.71 -9.61 21.73
CA PRO A 89 -8.82 -10.74 21.68
C PRO A 89 -9.58 -12.07 21.84
N ARG A 90 -9.07 -13.12 21.21
CA ARG A 90 -9.44 -14.49 21.55
C ARG A 90 -8.46 -15.02 22.60
N MET A 91 -8.98 -15.51 23.72
CA MET A 91 -8.13 -16.17 24.71
C MET A 91 -7.67 -17.52 24.15
N THR A 92 -6.38 -17.78 24.23
CA THR A 92 -5.75 -18.96 23.65
C THR A 92 -4.81 -19.58 24.66
N ARG A 93 -4.95 -20.87 24.89
CA ARG A 93 -4.05 -21.64 25.75
C ARG A 93 -2.67 -21.70 25.11
N PHE A 94 -1.70 -21.04 25.77
CA PHE A 94 -0.33 -20.94 25.32
C PHE A 94 0.60 -21.73 26.22
N LYS A 95 1.53 -22.47 25.62
CA LYS A 95 2.56 -23.24 26.32
C LYS A 95 3.92 -22.66 26.01
N GLY A 96 4.67 -22.38 27.04
CA GLY A 96 5.99 -21.80 26.95
C GLY A 96 6.88 -22.14 28.14
N PHE A 97 7.84 -21.27 28.41
CA PHE A 97 8.70 -21.37 29.57
C PHE A 97 8.77 -20.01 30.25
N LYS A 98 9.03 -20.00 31.56
CA LYS A 98 9.18 -18.74 32.29
C LYS A 98 10.34 -17.95 31.74
N THR A 99 10.14 -16.65 31.62
CA THR A 99 11.20 -15.72 31.23
C THR A 99 12.10 -15.38 32.40
N LEU A 100 13.36 -15.20 32.12
CA LEU A 100 14.35 -14.64 33.05
C LEU A 100 15.31 -13.72 32.30
N TYR A 101 15.87 -12.77 33.03
CA TYR A 101 16.85 -11.83 32.49
C TYR A 101 18.22 -12.14 33.08
N ARG A 102 19.24 -12.15 32.24
CA ARG A 102 20.65 -12.38 32.63
C ARG A 102 21.51 -11.24 32.07
N PRO A 103 22.56 -10.82 32.77
CA PRO A 103 23.53 -9.87 32.23
C PRO A 103 24.08 -10.35 30.88
N SER A 104 24.13 -9.48 29.89
CA SER A 104 24.79 -9.79 28.62
C SER A 104 26.30 -9.79 28.78
N LYS A 105 26.97 -10.66 28.02
CA LYS A 105 28.44 -10.64 27.89
C LYS A 105 28.94 -9.71 26.78
N LEU A 106 27.99 -9.15 25.99
CA LEU A 106 28.30 -8.30 24.84
C LEU A 106 28.20 -6.80 25.15
N GLY A 107 27.52 -6.44 26.25
CA GLY A 107 27.33 -5.05 26.63
C GLY A 107 26.54 -4.89 27.92
N ASN A 108 26.27 -3.66 28.31
CA ASN A 108 25.62 -3.31 29.58
C ASN A 108 24.08 -3.40 29.51
N TYR A 109 23.55 -4.56 29.10
CA TYR A 109 22.11 -4.81 29.05
C TYR A 109 21.73 -6.18 29.57
N GLN A 110 20.45 -6.32 29.95
CA GLN A 110 19.93 -7.61 30.40
C GLN A 110 19.41 -8.39 29.17
N ARG A 111 19.91 -9.62 29.02
CA ARG A 111 19.49 -10.53 27.97
C ARG A 111 18.25 -11.33 28.42
N LEU A 112 17.18 -11.30 27.64
CA LEU A 112 16.05 -12.19 27.83
C LEU A 112 16.43 -13.64 27.55
N CYS A 113 16.06 -14.52 28.47
CA CYS A 113 16.22 -15.98 28.36
C CYS A 113 14.92 -16.67 28.75
N TYR A 114 14.74 -17.91 28.29
CA TYR A 114 13.65 -18.77 28.71
C TYR A 114 14.21 -19.94 29.53
N ASP A 115 13.66 -20.12 30.74
CA ASP A 115 14.08 -21.20 31.63
C ASP A 115 13.32 -22.49 31.27
N ARG A 116 13.99 -23.36 30.51
CA ARG A 116 13.40 -24.63 30.07
C ARG A 116 13.10 -25.61 31.21
N SER A 117 13.63 -25.39 32.41
CA SER A 117 13.32 -26.18 33.61
C SER A 117 11.98 -25.77 34.26
N GLN A 118 11.42 -24.61 33.84
CA GLN A 118 10.16 -24.06 34.34
C GLN A 118 9.14 -23.92 33.24
N PRO A 119 8.47 -25.02 32.82
CA PRO A 119 7.34 -24.92 31.88
C PRO A 119 6.26 -23.99 32.42
N TRP A 120 5.67 -23.21 31.53
CA TRP A 120 4.60 -22.30 31.84
C TRP A 120 3.45 -22.50 30.84
N GLU A 121 2.23 -22.49 31.36
CA GLU A 121 1.04 -22.61 30.56
C GLU A 121 -0.03 -21.70 31.11
N ASP A 122 -0.62 -20.85 30.26
CA ASP A 122 -1.65 -19.90 30.63
C ASP A 122 -2.53 -19.52 29.44
N ASP A 123 -3.67 -18.89 29.71
CA ASP A 123 -4.52 -18.32 28.68
C ASP A 123 -4.07 -16.88 28.40
N ILE A 124 -3.62 -16.63 27.18
CA ILE A 124 -3.16 -15.32 26.72
C ILE A 124 -4.09 -14.73 25.66
N ALA A 125 -4.12 -13.41 25.59
CA ALA A 125 -4.84 -12.70 24.54
C ALA A 125 -4.19 -12.95 23.18
N CYS A 126 -4.98 -13.32 22.17
CA CYS A 126 -4.56 -13.49 20.79
C CYS A 126 -5.36 -12.54 19.90
N TYR A 127 -4.67 -11.56 19.32
CA TYR A 127 -5.24 -10.55 18.43
C TYR A 127 -5.05 -11.00 16.98
N GLU A 128 -6.08 -11.65 16.43
CA GLU A 128 -6.06 -12.22 15.08
C GLU A 128 -7.11 -11.61 14.16
N ARG A 129 -7.96 -10.74 14.71
CA ARG A 129 -9.01 -10.08 13.95
C ARG A 129 -8.50 -8.79 13.33
N CYS A 130 -8.74 -8.63 12.03
CA CYS A 130 -8.53 -7.36 11.34
C CYS A 130 -9.87 -6.70 11.01
N VAL A 131 -9.91 -5.38 11.12
CA VAL A 131 -11.03 -4.53 10.72
C VAL A 131 -10.59 -3.58 9.62
N ALA A 132 -11.49 -3.32 8.68
CA ALA A 132 -11.23 -2.34 7.64
C ALA A 132 -11.29 -0.93 8.22
N ASP A 133 -10.27 -0.14 8.01
CA ASP A 133 -10.23 1.28 8.35
C ASP A 133 -10.40 2.20 7.13
N ILE A 134 -10.12 1.69 5.91
CA ILE A 134 -10.41 2.39 4.67
C ILE A 134 -11.23 1.47 3.76
N THR A 135 -12.38 1.97 3.34
CA THR A 135 -13.26 1.32 2.37
C THR A 135 -13.55 2.28 1.23
N VAL A 136 -13.51 1.79 0.00
CA VAL A 136 -13.77 2.57 -1.22
C VAL A 136 -15.01 2.05 -1.93
N GLU A 137 -15.77 2.95 -2.55
CA GLU A 137 -16.84 2.57 -3.46
C GLU A 137 -16.25 2.01 -4.76
N THR A 138 -16.88 0.97 -5.27
CA THR A 138 -16.45 0.34 -6.53
C THR A 138 -16.83 1.25 -7.71
N PRO A 139 -15.86 1.81 -8.45
CA PRO A 139 -16.17 2.51 -9.69
C PRO A 139 -16.59 1.49 -10.77
N LYS A 140 -17.19 1.96 -11.86
CA LYS A 140 -17.48 1.12 -13.03
C LYS A 140 -16.20 0.55 -13.63
N ALA A 141 -15.19 1.39 -13.72
CA ALA A 141 -13.87 1.03 -14.22
C ALA A 141 -12.78 1.95 -13.68
N TYR A 142 -11.55 1.49 -13.71
CA TYR A 142 -10.36 2.35 -13.63
C TYR A 142 -9.84 2.65 -15.03
N VAL A 143 -9.27 3.84 -15.20
CA VAL A 143 -8.51 4.21 -16.39
C VAL A 143 -7.05 4.35 -15.99
N VAL A 144 -6.20 3.54 -16.61
CA VAL A 144 -4.74 3.59 -16.42
C VAL A 144 -4.13 4.18 -17.69
N PRO A 145 -3.53 5.39 -17.62
CA PRO A 145 -2.91 6.01 -18.78
C PRO A 145 -1.84 5.11 -19.40
N GLN A 146 -1.74 5.11 -20.71
CA GLN A 146 -0.88 4.21 -21.49
C GLN A 146 0.62 4.31 -21.15
N ALA A 147 1.06 5.42 -20.56
CA ALA A 147 2.43 5.63 -20.12
C ALA A 147 2.84 4.63 -19.01
N TRP A 148 1.92 4.14 -18.21
CA TRP A 148 2.16 3.24 -17.07
C TRP A 148 2.21 1.78 -17.49
N ARG A 149 3.10 1.46 -18.44
CA ARG A 149 3.21 0.14 -19.09
C ARG A 149 3.46 -1.00 -18.10
N GLU A 150 4.26 -0.76 -17.07
CA GLU A 150 4.55 -1.78 -16.05
C GLU A 150 3.30 -2.15 -15.24
N VAL A 151 2.50 -1.18 -14.86
CA VAL A 151 1.23 -1.40 -14.16
C VAL A 151 0.27 -2.17 -15.06
N ILE A 152 0.10 -1.72 -16.32
CA ILE A 152 -0.76 -2.38 -17.30
C ILE A 152 -0.31 -3.83 -17.54
N GLY A 153 1.00 -4.06 -17.65
CA GLY A 153 1.57 -5.41 -17.79
C GLY A 153 1.23 -6.31 -16.60
N ARG A 154 1.32 -5.80 -15.37
CA ARG A 154 0.96 -6.55 -14.15
C ARG A 154 -0.53 -6.87 -14.08
N LEU A 155 -1.40 -5.95 -14.49
CA LEU A 155 -2.83 -6.21 -14.58
C LEU A 155 -3.11 -7.36 -15.58
N ALA A 156 -2.47 -7.34 -16.75
CA ALA A 156 -2.60 -8.37 -17.77
C ALA A 156 -2.06 -9.74 -17.28
N LEU A 157 -0.89 -9.78 -16.64
CA LEU A 157 -0.33 -11.00 -16.03
C LEU A 157 -1.28 -11.60 -15.01
N ASN A 158 -1.98 -10.76 -14.25
CA ASN A 158 -3.01 -11.17 -13.28
C ASN A 158 -4.36 -11.49 -13.93
N LYS A 159 -4.40 -11.60 -15.28
CA LYS A 159 -5.59 -12.00 -16.05
C LYS A 159 -6.81 -11.08 -15.87
N LEU A 160 -6.58 -9.80 -15.61
CA LEU A 160 -7.65 -8.83 -15.69
C LEU A 160 -8.05 -8.57 -17.14
N ARG A 161 -9.34 -8.35 -17.35
CA ARG A 161 -9.83 -7.80 -18.61
C ARG A 161 -9.44 -6.33 -18.65
N VAL A 162 -8.73 -5.95 -19.69
CA VAL A 162 -8.29 -4.59 -19.96
C VAL A 162 -8.64 -4.26 -21.40
N HIS A 163 -9.29 -3.13 -21.62
CA HIS A 163 -9.62 -2.62 -22.94
C HIS A 163 -8.78 -1.39 -23.22
N ARG A 164 -8.28 -1.26 -24.44
CA ARG A 164 -7.65 -0.02 -24.88
C ARG A 164 -8.71 0.91 -25.48
N LEU A 165 -8.64 2.17 -25.09
CA LEU A 165 -9.49 3.19 -25.69
C LEU A 165 -9.07 3.38 -27.15
N GLU A 166 -10.04 3.38 -28.07
CA GLU A 166 -9.78 3.49 -29.53
C GLU A 166 -9.66 4.95 -29.98
N HIS A 167 -10.39 5.85 -29.32
CA HIS A 167 -10.43 7.27 -29.62
C HIS A 167 -10.31 8.10 -28.36
N ASP A 168 -9.90 9.35 -28.52
CA ASP A 168 -9.91 10.32 -27.41
C ASP A 168 -11.37 10.57 -26.96
N GLU A 169 -11.59 10.60 -25.65
CA GLU A 169 -12.92 10.77 -25.07
C GLU A 169 -12.86 11.65 -23.82
N GLU A 170 -13.76 12.63 -23.72
CA GLU A 170 -13.93 13.41 -22.50
C GLU A 170 -14.89 12.70 -21.54
N CYS A 171 -14.43 12.44 -20.33
CA CYS A 171 -15.21 11.76 -19.30
C CYS A 171 -15.15 12.50 -17.97
N GLN A 172 -16.28 12.44 -17.24
CA GLN A 172 -16.29 12.78 -15.81
C GLN A 172 -15.67 11.64 -15.02
N VAL A 173 -14.60 11.96 -14.26
CA VAL A 173 -13.84 10.99 -13.49
C VAL A 173 -13.60 11.48 -12.09
N ARG A 174 -13.47 10.55 -11.14
CA ARG A 174 -12.87 10.85 -9.84
C ARG A 174 -11.35 10.72 -9.96
N THR A 175 -10.66 11.77 -9.52
CA THR A 175 -9.21 11.84 -9.41
C THR A 175 -8.79 11.96 -7.96
N TRP A 176 -7.51 11.68 -7.66
CA TRP A 176 -6.91 11.87 -6.36
C TRP A 176 -5.76 12.87 -6.45
N ARG A 177 -5.81 13.93 -5.63
CA ARG A 177 -4.68 14.82 -5.37
C ARG A 177 -3.93 14.33 -4.15
N ILE A 178 -2.62 14.19 -4.29
CA ILE A 178 -1.71 13.78 -3.25
C ILE A 178 -1.31 15.03 -2.47
N THR A 179 -1.61 15.07 -1.16
CA THR A 179 -1.26 16.23 -0.32
C THR A 179 -0.01 15.97 0.52
N SER A 180 0.24 14.70 0.87
CA SER A 180 1.49 14.31 1.50
C SER A 180 1.80 12.83 1.24
N VAL A 181 3.10 12.49 1.26
CA VAL A 181 3.61 11.13 1.17
C VAL A 181 4.75 10.96 2.17
N LEU A 182 4.70 9.89 2.94
CA LEU A 182 5.81 9.45 3.78
C LEU A 182 6.47 8.23 3.13
N THR A 183 7.66 8.45 2.58
CA THR A 183 8.46 7.37 1.95
C THR A 183 9.49 6.84 2.93
N ARG A 184 9.72 5.55 2.95
CA ARG A 184 10.78 4.93 3.75
C ARG A 184 12.15 5.47 3.35
N ALA A 185 13.01 5.67 4.37
CA ALA A 185 14.38 6.10 4.15
C ALA A 185 15.28 4.98 3.55
N THR A 186 14.88 3.72 3.69
CA THR A 186 15.62 2.55 3.19
C THR A 186 14.72 1.71 2.29
N PRO A 187 15.26 1.12 1.21
CA PRO A 187 14.48 0.27 0.33
C PRO A 187 13.99 -1.01 1.03
N TYR A 188 12.82 -1.48 0.61
CA TYR A 188 12.24 -2.77 0.97
C TYR A 188 11.94 -3.53 -0.32
N GLU A 189 12.47 -4.74 -0.46
CA GLU A 189 12.32 -5.57 -1.68
C GLU A 189 12.66 -4.81 -2.97
N GLY A 190 13.68 -3.97 -2.92
CA GLY A 190 14.14 -3.15 -4.06
C GLY A 190 13.32 -1.89 -4.35
N HIS A 191 12.32 -1.56 -3.54
CA HIS A 191 11.44 -0.40 -3.71
C HIS A 191 11.51 0.57 -2.53
N MET A 192 11.42 1.85 -2.81
CA MET A 192 11.21 2.90 -1.81
C MET A 192 9.71 2.99 -1.51
N PHE A 193 9.28 2.20 -0.53
CA PHE A 193 7.88 2.03 -0.19
C PHE A 193 7.29 3.27 0.50
N HIS A 194 6.06 3.64 0.15
CA HIS A 194 5.33 4.74 0.81
C HIS A 194 4.50 4.20 1.98
N ASP A 195 4.92 4.51 3.21
CA ASP A 195 4.25 4.03 4.42
C ASP A 195 2.93 4.75 4.71
N ALA A 196 2.86 6.04 4.37
CA ALA A 196 1.64 6.83 4.54
C ALA A 196 1.44 7.80 3.40
N LEU A 197 0.18 8.12 3.13
CA LEU A 197 -0.22 9.13 2.15
C LEU A 197 -1.51 9.80 2.58
N THR A 198 -1.64 11.09 2.22
CA THR A 198 -2.88 11.84 2.38
C THR A 198 -3.37 12.28 1.01
N LEU A 199 -4.66 12.08 0.78
CA LEU A 199 -5.28 12.30 -0.54
C LEU A 199 -6.54 13.15 -0.39
N THR A 200 -6.84 13.92 -1.44
CA THR A 200 -8.12 14.60 -1.61
C THR A 200 -8.76 14.15 -2.92
N ALA A 201 -10.01 13.69 -2.85
CA ALA A 201 -10.78 13.32 -4.03
C ALA A 201 -11.30 14.56 -4.74
N GLN A 202 -11.29 14.53 -6.07
CA GLN A 202 -11.86 15.58 -6.93
C GLN A 202 -12.65 14.94 -8.07
N MET A 203 -13.73 15.58 -8.47
CA MET A 203 -14.45 15.25 -9.70
C MET A 203 -14.01 16.22 -10.79
N GLU A 204 -13.51 15.68 -11.88
CA GLU A 204 -12.98 16.47 -12.99
C GLU A 204 -13.46 15.92 -14.34
N THR A 205 -13.60 16.80 -15.32
CA THR A 205 -13.68 16.35 -16.72
C THR A 205 -12.26 16.17 -17.24
N CYS A 206 -11.93 14.94 -17.64
CA CYS A 206 -10.62 14.61 -18.17
C CYS A 206 -10.71 14.08 -19.59
N LEU A 207 -9.78 14.49 -20.43
CA LEU A 207 -9.60 13.92 -21.75
C LEU A 207 -8.79 12.63 -21.62
N LEU A 208 -9.46 11.50 -21.79
CA LEU A 208 -8.83 10.18 -21.93
C LEU A 208 -8.28 10.06 -23.35
N ARG A 209 -7.08 9.49 -23.48
CA ARG A 209 -6.42 9.40 -24.78
C ARG A 209 -6.59 8.01 -25.41
N ALA A 210 -6.67 7.96 -26.71
CA ALA A 210 -6.58 6.72 -27.45
C ALA A 210 -5.32 5.94 -27.02
N GLY A 211 -5.49 4.66 -26.67
CA GLY A 211 -4.45 3.81 -26.11
C GLY A 211 -4.45 3.69 -24.58
N ASP A 212 -5.13 4.57 -23.86
CA ASP A 212 -5.33 4.42 -22.41
C ASP A 212 -6.10 3.13 -22.09
N CYS A 213 -5.83 2.55 -20.95
CA CYS A 213 -6.36 1.24 -20.58
C CYS A 213 -7.53 1.37 -19.61
N ILE A 214 -8.68 0.87 -20.02
CA ILE A 214 -9.88 0.78 -19.19
C ILE A 214 -9.91 -0.61 -18.54
N VAL A 215 -10.07 -0.64 -17.22
CA VAL A 215 -10.13 -1.84 -16.38
C VAL A 215 -11.52 -1.94 -15.76
N PRO A 216 -12.50 -2.60 -16.40
CA PRO A 216 -13.84 -2.75 -15.83
C PRO A 216 -13.79 -3.55 -14.53
N LEU A 217 -14.64 -3.19 -13.56
CA LEU A 217 -14.69 -3.92 -12.30
C LEU A 217 -15.79 -5.00 -12.23
N GLU A 218 -16.68 -5.05 -13.21
CA GLU A 218 -17.59 -6.18 -13.37
C GLU A 218 -16.84 -7.41 -13.94
N GLN A 219 -15.91 -7.92 -13.13
CA GLN A 219 -15.10 -9.09 -13.47
C GLN A 219 -14.66 -9.87 -12.23
N PRO A 220 -14.37 -11.18 -12.36
CA PRO A 220 -14.01 -12.04 -11.22
C PRO A 220 -12.74 -11.61 -10.46
N ARG A 221 -11.91 -10.78 -11.07
CA ARG A 221 -10.64 -10.31 -10.49
C ARG A 221 -10.70 -8.85 -10.01
N ALA A 222 -11.89 -8.32 -9.84
CA ALA A 222 -12.11 -6.95 -9.37
C ALA A 222 -11.35 -6.65 -8.05
N ARG A 223 -11.27 -7.62 -7.14
CA ARG A 223 -10.54 -7.47 -5.89
C ARG A 223 -9.08 -7.07 -6.11
N TYR A 224 -8.37 -7.80 -6.98
CA TYR A 224 -6.98 -7.47 -7.30
C TYR A 224 -6.86 -6.05 -7.88
N ALA A 225 -7.75 -5.69 -8.83
CA ALA A 225 -7.72 -4.37 -9.42
C ALA A 225 -7.91 -3.26 -8.37
N VAL A 226 -8.89 -3.40 -7.48
CA VAL A 226 -9.18 -2.38 -6.47
C VAL A 226 -8.03 -2.26 -5.47
N GLU A 227 -7.57 -3.38 -4.89
CA GLU A 227 -6.50 -3.34 -3.87
C GLU A 227 -5.16 -2.84 -4.42
N THR A 228 -4.91 -2.97 -5.74
CA THR A 228 -3.66 -2.50 -6.36
C THR A 228 -3.75 -1.13 -7.02
N LEU A 229 -4.93 -0.72 -7.49
CA LEU A 229 -5.13 0.56 -8.18
C LEU A 229 -5.69 1.67 -7.27
N GLU A 230 -6.29 1.35 -6.12
CA GLU A 230 -6.61 2.39 -5.14
C GLU A 230 -5.33 2.76 -4.38
N PRO A 231 -4.94 4.05 -4.40
CA PRO A 231 -3.64 4.46 -3.85
C PRO A 231 -3.49 4.20 -2.36
N GLN A 232 -4.61 4.14 -1.63
CA GLN A 232 -4.66 3.87 -0.19
C GLN A 232 -4.52 2.38 0.17
N GLY A 233 -4.61 1.48 -0.81
CA GLY A 233 -4.46 0.04 -0.58
C GLY A 233 -3.11 -0.31 0.05
N HIS A 234 -3.07 -1.31 0.94
CA HIS A 234 -1.84 -1.74 1.62
C HIS A 234 -0.69 -2.04 0.66
N ASP A 235 -1.00 -2.65 -0.47
CA ASP A 235 -0.04 -3.06 -1.50
C ASP A 235 -0.39 -2.47 -2.86
N SER A 236 -0.89 -1.22 -2.85
CA SER A 236 -1.16 -0.51 -4.09
C SER A 236 0.11 -0.26 -4.89
N PHE A 237 0.00 -0.19 -6.21
CA PHE A 237 1.12 0.21 -7.07
C PHE A 237 1.70 1.57 -6.70
N PHE A 238 0.88 2.47 -6.14
CA PHE A 238 1.39 3.75 -5.65
C PHE A 238 2.34 3.55 -4.47
N ARG A 239 1.93 2.79 -3.46
CA ARG A 239 2.79 2.54 -2.28
C ARG A 239 4.10 1.83 -2.65
N TRP A 240 4.08 1.02 -3.69
CA TRP A 240 5.27 0.35 -4.23
C TRP A 240 6.11 1.23 -5.16
N GLY A 241 5.76 2.52 -5.31
CA GLY A 241 6.55 3.49 -6.05
C GLY A 241 6.44 3.41 -7.58
N PHE A 242 5.48 2.67 -8.13
CA PHE A 242 5.30 2.57 -9.59
C PHE A 242 4.93 3.90 -10.25
N PHE A 243 4.47 4.86 -9.46
CA PHE A 243 4.02 6.17 -9.93
C PHE A 243 4.90 7.32 -9.43
N ASN A 244 6.13 7.06 -8.94
CA ASN A 244 6.97 8.07 -8.27
C ASN A 244 7.23 9.32 -9.11
N SER A 245 7.22 9.21 -10.43
CA SER A 245 7.43 10.37 -11.31
C SER A 245 6.38 11.49 -11.15
N VAL A 246 5.20 11.18 -10.57
CA VAL A 246 4.19 12.23 -10.27
C VAL A 246 4.55 13.05 -9.04
N LEU A 247 5.50 12.59 -8.23
CA LEU A 247 5.99 13.27 -7.03
C LEU A 247 7.15 14.22 -7.33
N GLU A 248 7.72 14.12 -8.54
CA GLU A 248 8.87 14.90 -8.97
C GLU A 248 8.43 16.23 -9.58
N LYS A 249 9.05 17.32 -9.19
CA LYS A 249 9.10 18.55 -9.99
C LYS A 249 10.23 18.40 -11.00
N LYS A 250 9.90 18.43 -12.27
CA LYS A 250 10.88 18.18 -13.35
C LYS A 250 11.58 19.44 -13.80
N GLU A 251 10.91 20.58 -13.69
CA GLU A 251 11.49 21.87 -14.04
C GLU A 251 12.43 22.36 -12.93
N ASN A 252 13.43 23.11 -13.33
CA ASN A 252 14.37 23.80 -12.48
C ASN A 252 14.39 25.29 -12.88
N TYR A 253 15.10 26.12 -12.12
CA TYR A 253 15.21 27.55 -12.38
C TYR A 253 16.67 28.00 -12.37
N SER A 254 16.93 29.13 -13.04
CA SER A 254 18.18 29.88 -12.94
C SER A 254 17.96 31.03 -11.96
N ASP A 255 18.82 31.15 -10.96
CA ASP A 255 18.66 32.07 -9.83
C ASP A 255 18.42 33.51 -10.30
N TYR A 256 19.20 33.99 -11.28
CA TYR A 256 19.13 35.36 -11.78
C TYR A 256 17.84 35.72 -12.54
N VAL A 257 17.12 34.71 -13.04
CA VAL A 257 15.81 34.89 -13.71
C VAL A 257 14.68 34.68 -12.71
N PHE A 258 14.86 33.73 -11.82
CA PHE A 258 13.76 33.30 -10.93
C PHE A 258 13.47 34.29 -9.81
N GLU A 259 14.44 35.09 -9.40
CA GLU A 259 14.23 36.07 -8.31
C GLU A 259 13.11 37.06 -8.65
N ASP A 260 13.11 37.64 -9.86
CA ASP A 260 12.04 38.54 -10.31
C ASP A 260 10.69 37.80 -10.38
N LEU A 261 10.70 36.57 -10.91
CA LEU A 261 9.48 35.72 -10.96
C LEU A 261 8.98 35.33 -9.57
N ALA A 262 9.88 35.12 -8.62
CA ALA A 262 9.54 34.81 -7.24
C ALA A 262 8.82 35.98 -6.56
N LEU A 263 9.25 37.18 -6.82
CA LEU A 263 8.56 38.40 -6.35
C LEU A 263 7.15 38.51 -6.95
N GLU A 264 7.01 38.31 -8.26
CA GLU A 264 5.71 38.29 -8.91
C GLU A 264 4.77 37.17 -8.32
N MET A 265 5.33 36.02 -8.05
CA MET A 265 4.56 34.89 -7.46
C MET A 265 4.07 35.25 -6.04
N LEU A 266 4.90 35.88 -5.22
CA LEU A 266 4.50 36.31 -3.89
C LEU A 266 3.40 37.39 -3.93
N GLU A 267 3.40 38.26 -4.94
CA GLU A 267 2.34 39.27 -5.16
C GLU A 267 1.04 38.64 -5.64
N GLN A 268 1.11 37.63 -6.54
CA GLN A 268 -0.05 36.99 -7.17
C GLN A 268 -0.66 35.86 -6.34
N GLU A 269 0.11 35.26 -5.43
CA GLU A 269 -0.29 34.14 -4.59
C GLU A 269 -0.27 34.50 -3.08
N PRO A 270 -1.33 35.13 -2.51
CA PRO A 270 -1.36 35.55 -1.10
C PRO A 270 -1.10 34.39 -0.13
N GLY A 271 -1.53 33.15 -0.48
CA GLY A 271 -1.28 31.96 0.31
C GLY A 271 0.21 31.54 0.32
N LEU A 272 0.93 31.77 -0.77
CA LEU A 272 2.39 31.57 -0.83
C LEU A 272 3.09 32.60 0.00
N ALA A 273 2.71 33.89 -0.13
CA ALA A 273 3.29 34.97 0.65
C ALA A 273 3.15 34.72 2.15
N ALA A 274 1.97 34.35 2.63
CA ALA A 274 1.73 34.01 4.03
C ALA A 274 2.62 32.86 4.53
N ARG A 275 2.76 31.79 3.74
CA ARG A 275 3.65 30.65 4.08
C ARG A 275 5.13 31.10 4.10
N PHE A 276 5.53 31.98 3.20
CA PHE A 276 6.89 32.51 3.15
C PHE A 276 7.21 33.35 4.37
N GLU A 277 6.30 34.22 4.82
CA GLU A 277 6.48 34.97 6.07
C GLU A 277 6.66 34.06 7.29
N LEU A 278 5.85 33.01 7.40
CA LEU A 278 6.00 32.01 8.46
C LEU A 278 7.34 31.28 8.38
N TRP A 279 7.77 30.91 7.17
CA TRP A 279 9.05 30.24 6.95
C TRP A 279 10.23 31.15 7.34
N LYS A 280 10.19 32.41 6.97
CA LYS A 280 11.22 33.42 7.37
C LYS A 280 11.35 33.53 8.91
N ALA A 281 10.20 33.53 9.60
CA ALA A 281 10.18 33.62 11.05
C ALA A 281 10.82 32.40 11.74
N VAL A 282 10.66 31.22 11.16
CA VAL A 282 11.21 29.98 11.71
C VAL A 282 12.68 29.76 11.30
N HIS A 283 13.09 30.30 10.15
CA HIS A 283 14.43 30.06 9.57
C HIS A 283 15.21 31.36 9.30
N PRO A 284 15.41 32.25 10.29
CA PRO A 284 16.04 33.54 10.06
C PRO A 284 17.49 33.43 9.54
N ALA A 285 18.19 32.38 9.90
CA ALA A 285 19.55 32.12 9.42
C ALA A 285 19.65 31.82 7.92
N LEU A 286 18.58 31.27 7.32
CA LEU A 286 18.53 30.90 5.89
C LEU A 286 18.23 32.13 5.00
N LEU A 287 17.86 33.28 5.56
CA LEU A 287 17.58 34.49 4.75
C LEU A 287 18.83 35.08 4.06
N ALA A 288 20.02 34.70 4.51
CA ALA A 288 21.26 35.05 3.85
C ALA A 288 21.67 34.09 2.73
N ASP A 289 20.93 32.97 2.59
CA ASP A 289 21.16 31.98 1.56
C ASP A 289 20.11 32.16 0.45
N GLN A 290 20.52 32.79 -0.65
CA GLN A 290 19.67 33.02 -1.82
C GLN A 290 19.00 31.70 -2.30
N ARG A 291 19.78 30.63 -2.36
CA ARG A 291 19.26 29.33 -2.86
C ARG A 291 18.15 28.78 -1.97
N ALA A 292 18.33 28.83 -0.65
CA ALA A 292 17.31 28.38 0.29
C ALA A 292 16.00 29.18 0.17
N VAL A 293 16.12 30.51 0.00
CA VAL A 293 14.96 31.40 -0.19
C VAL A 293 14.22 31.06 -1.48
N LEU A 294 14.94 31.00 -2.59
CA LEU A 294 14.35 30.73 -3.91
C LEU A 294 13.77 29.30 -3.99
N ASP A 295 14.46 28.31 -3.43
CA ASP A 295 13.97 26.93 -3.36
C ASP A 295 12.66 26.84 -2.59
N PHE A 296 12.50 27.59 -1.49
CA PHE A 296 11.22 27.63 -0.77
C PHE A 296 10.08 28.15 -1.65
N ILE A 297 10.30 29.26 -2.35
CA ILE A 297 9.27 29.89 -3.19
C ILE A 297 8.94 28.99 -4.38
N PHE A 298 9.96 28.44 -5.06
CA PHE A 298 9.79 27.50 -6.16
C PHE A 298 9.03 26.23 -5.75
N ALA A 299 9.39 25.67 -4.59
CA ALA A 299 8.77 24.46 -4.09
C ALA A 299 7.28 24.65 -3.71
N ASN A 300 6.93 25.82 -3.21
CA ASN A 300 5.60 26.09 -2.64
C ASN A 300 4.66 26.89 -3.57
N GLY A 301 5.19 27.53 -4.61
CA GLY A 301 4.40 28.28 -5.60
C GLY A 301 3.72 27.36 -6.62
N GLN A 302 2.66 27.85 -7.25
CA GLN A 302 1.85 27.07 -8.19
C GLN A 302 2.29 27.25 -9.66
N ARG A 303 3.01 28.33 -9.99
CA ARG A 303 3.35 28.71 -11.37
C ARG A 303 4.08 27.61 -12.16
N PHE A 304 4.95 26.83 -11.48
CA PHE A 304 5.74 25.78 -12.09
C PHE A 304 5.22 24.37 -11.80
N ASN A 305 3.99 24.26 -11.29
CA ASN A 305 3.37 22.96 -11.08
C ASN A 305 2.88 22.39 -12.40
N GLU A 306 3.47 21.28 -12.81
CA GLU A 306 2.94 20.52 -13.94
C GLU A 306 1.54 19.96 -13.63
N PRO A 307 0.64 19.82 -14.62
CA PRO A 307 -0.71 19.30 -14.41
C PRO A 307 -0.73 17.91 -13.75
N GLY A 308 0.31 17.10 -13.98
CA GLY A 308 0.48 15.76 -13.40
C GLY A 308 1.15 15.74 -12.04
N TRP A 309 1.76 16.85 -11.59
CA TRP A 309 2.45 16.89 -10.30
C TRP A 309 1.49 16.72 -9.14
N MET A 310 1.84 15.83 -8.20
CA MET A 310 1.01 15.46 -7.04
C MET A 310 -0.42 15.03 -7.41
N ARG A 311 -0.62 14.51 -8.63
CA ARG A 311 -1.87 13.94 -9.09
C ARG A 311 -1.71 12.44 -9.29
N TYR A 312 -2.52 11.65 -8.59
CA TYR A 312 -2.55 10.22 -8.81
C TYR A 312 -3.02 9.90 -10.24
N PRO A 313 -2.29 9.10 -11.02
CA PRO A 313 -2.55 9.02 -12.45
C PRO A 313 -3.71 8.10 -12.84
N VAL A 314 -4.11 7.17 -11.96
CA VAL A 314 -5.24 6.28 -12.23
C VAL A 314 -6.54 7.02 -11.92
N LEU A 315 -7.46 6.99 -12.87
CA LEU A 315 -8.74 7.68 -12.80
C LEU A 315 -9.87 6.66 -12.52
N SER A 316 -10.93 7.09 -11.85
CA SER A 316 -12.08 6.23 -11.58
C SER A 316 -13.31 6.72 -12.39
N LEU A 317 -13.87 5.88 -13.25
CA LEU A 317 -15.17 6.08 -13.91
C LEU A 317 -16.26 5.63 -12.94
N LEU A 318 -17.14 6.54 -12.50
CA LEU A 318 -18.19 6.27 -11.52
C LEU A 318 -19.51 5.80 -12.13
#